data_9dfea27a511dfa1faf1225a9186c574e
#
_entry.id   9dfea27a511dfa1faf1225a9186c574e
#
_cell.length_a   1.000
_cell.length_b   1.000
_cell.length_c   1.000
_cell.angle_alpha   90.00
_cell.angle_beta   90.00
_cell.angle_gamma   90.00
#
_symmetry.space_group_name_H-M   'P 1'
#
loop_
_entity.id
_entity.type
_entity.pdbx_description
1 polymer ?
#
loop_
_entity_poly.entity_id
_entity_poly.type
_entity_poly.pdbx_seq_one_letter_code
_entity_poly.pdbx_strand_id
1 'polypeptide(L)'
;VKQLKIPTFINIDERLRLGNHSLRQLNIISTGRRGKLSSLESLVNKCKTSMGKRWLYHKLLNPVTDHTYLKKEYAIQEYILKDVEYNEIYSLLGGITDFERLFRKIILGKVAPSDLSMLYDNLNIVSQIHKITNADNTLKDYLNSPNLSNSTQMVKMKMDKSINLSIASTISCCDFDQNIFIRNLQEKKRLDDAEYEYMEKINRLEAIRQFL
;
A
#
# COMPACT_ATOMS: atom_id res chain seq x y z
N VAL A 1 -26.56 -1.75 7.30
CA VAL A 1 -25.98 -3.07 7.62
C VAL A 1 -24.97 -3.35 6.54
N LYS A 2 -23.65 -3.34 6.87
CA LYS A 2 -22.61 -3.74 5.93
C LYS A 2 -22.81 -5.21 5.61
N GLN A 3 -23.07 -5.54 4.36
CA GLN A 3 -23.20 -6.91 3.91
C GLN A 3 -21.90 -7.67 4.21
N LEU A 4 -22.01 -8.73 4.98
CA LEU A 4 -20.89 -9.67 5.18
C LEU A 4 -20.57 -10.31 3.83
N LYS A 5 -19.29 -10.31 3.47
CA LYS A 5 -18.84 -11.04 2.28
C LYS A 5 -19.06 -12.54 2.49
N ILE A 6 -19.48 -13.22 1.44
CA ILE A 6 -19.60 -14.69 1.44
C ILE A 6 -18.22 -15.27 1.79
N PRO A 7 -18.13 -16.19 2.78
CA PRO A 7 -16.85 -16.79 3.14
C PRO A 7 -16.28 -17.57 1.96
N THR A 8 -15.01 -17.34 1.63
CA THR A 8 -14.29 -18.12 0.64
C THR A 8 -13.71 -19.37 1.30
N PHE A 9 -14.02 -20.53 0.74
CA PHE A 9 -13.41 -21.78 1.18
C PHE A 9 -11.96 -21.81 0.66
N ILE A 10 -11.00 -21.90 1.57
CA ILE A 10 -9.60 -22.13 1.23
C ILE A 10 -9.41 -23.65 1.15
N ASN A 11 -8.84 -24.14 0.03
CA ASN A 11 -8.51 -25.55 -0.12
C ASN A 11 -7.42 -25.91 0.92
N ILE A 12 -7.82 -26.69 1.92
CA ILE A 12 -7.02 -26.93 3.14
C ILE A 12 -5.91 -27.95 2.87
N ASP A 13 -6.08 -28.78 1.84
CA ASP A 13 -5.18 -29.89 1.52
C ASP A 13 -3.85 -29.41 0.90
N GLU A 14 -3.78 -28.16 0.43
CA GLU A 14 -2.58 -27.58 -0.16
C GLU A 14 -1.61 -26.98 0.87
N ARG A 15 -1.96 -26.99 2.17
CA ARG A 15 -1.15 -26.38 3.22
C ARG A 15 -0.96 -27.29 4.41
N LEU A 16 0.26 -27.35 4.92
CA LEU A 16 0.57 -28.07 6.16
C LEU A 16 -0.04 -27.32 7.35
N ARG A 17 -0.86 -28.00 8.15
CA ARG A 17 -1.41 -27.45 9.37
C ARG A 17 -0.48 -27.76 10.55
N LEU A 18 0.10 -26.72 11.12
CA LEU A 18 0.90 -26.80 12.31
C LEU A 18 0.10 -26.28 13.50
N GLY A 19 -0.08 -27.11 14.53
CA GLY A 19 -0.69 -26.67 15.79
C GLY A 19 0.21 -25.66 16.51
N ASN A 20 -0.38 -24.80 17.34
CA ASN A 20 0.35 -23.78 18.10
C ASN A 20 1.47 -24.37 18.98
N HIS A 21 1.27 -25.57 19.50
CA HIS A 21 2.29 -26.27 20.30
C HIS A 21 3.48 -26.66 19.42
N SER A 22 3.23 -27.25 18.26
CA SER A 22 4.28 -27.62 17.29
C SER A 22 5.08 -26.42 16.81
N LEU A 23 4.41 -25.30 16.49
CA LEU A 23 5.08 -24.06 16.09
C LEU A 23 6.06 -23.55 17.15
N ARG A 24 5.70 -23.68 18.42
CA ARG A 24 6.56 -23.28 19.56
C ARG A 24 7.69 -24.28 19.81
N GLN A 25 7.40 -25.59 19.76
CA GLN A 25 8.42 -26.64 19.96
C GLN A 25 9.49 -26.61 18.86
N LEU A 26 9.09 -26.38 17.62
CA LEU A 26 10.00 -26.23 16.47
C LEU A 26 10.69 -24.85 16.42
N ASN A 27 10.41 -23.97 17.40
CA ASN A 27 10.92 -22.60 17.43
C ASN A 27 10.68 -21.83 16.10
N ILE A 28 9.56 -22.08 15.43
CA ILE A 28 9.20 -21.36 14.20
C ILE A 28 8.88 -19.91 14.53
N ILE A 29 8.15 -19.66 15.62
CA ILE A 29 7.75 -18.34 16.11
C ILE A 29 8.47 -18.05 17.43
N SER A 30 8.90 -16.79 17.59
CA SER A 30 9.49 -16.33 18.84
C SER A 30 8.47 -16.31 19.97
N THR A 31 8.83 -16.90 21.11
CA THR A 31 8.05 -16.84 22.37
C THR A 31 8.39 -15.60 23.21
N GLY A 32 9.23 -14.69 22.73
CA GLY A 32 9.65 -13.48 23.43
C GLY A 32 10.67 -13.69 24.57
N ARG A 33 11.03 -14.93 24.89
CA ARG A 33 11.90 -15.25 26.05
C ARG A 33 13.39 -15.39 25.70
N ARG A 34 13.78 -15.33 24.45
CA ARG A 34 15.16 -15.54 23.96
C ARG A 34 15.56 -14.42 23.00
N GLY A 35 16.85 -14.19 22.83
CA GLY A 35 17.41 -13.11 22.01
C GLY A 35 16.97 -13.08 20.53
N LYS A 36 17.46 -12.12 19.76
CA LYS A 36 17.04 -11.82 18.37
C LYS A 36 17.07 -13.01 17.38
N LEU A 37 17.80 -14.09 17.68
CA LEU A 37 17.92 -15.28 16.83
C LEU A 37 17.24 -16.52 17.46
N SER A 38 16.19 -16.33 18.22
CA SER A 38 15.55 -17.39 18.99
C SER A 38 14.50 -18.18 18.22
N SER A 39 14.14 -17.77 17.01
CA SER A 39 13.16 -18.46 16.18
C SER A 39 13.58 -18.47 14.70
N LEU A 40 13.02 -19.43 13.95
CA LEU A 40 13.21 -19.48 12.51
C LEU A 40 12.76 -18.18 11.85
N GLU A 41 11.61 -17.65 12.25
CA GLU A 41 11.10 -16.37 11.76
C GLU A 41 12.12 -15.25 11.96
N SER A 42 12.70 -15.11 13.17
CA SER A 42 13.68 -14.05 13.44
C SER A 42 15.00 -14.23 12.69
N LEU A 43 15.37 -15.46 12.37
CA LEU A 43 16.57 -15.77 11.60
C LEU A 43 16.42 -15.41 10.12
N VAL A 44 15.31 -15.84 9.50
CA VAL A 44 15.10 -15.69 8.04
C VAL A 44 14.44 -14.36 7.65
N ASN A 45 13.83 -13.63 8.59
CA ASN A 45 13.13 -12.40 8.30
C ASN A 45 14.11 -11.24 8.02
N LYS A 46 14.49 -11.10 6.78
CA LYS A 46 15.29 -9.98 6.26
C LYS A 46 14.45 -9.01 5.42
N CYS A 47 13.11 -9.12 5.48
CA CYS A 47 12.23 -8.26 4.71
C CYS A 47 12.37 -6.79 5.10
N LYS A 48 12.48 -5.90 4.11
CA LYS A 48 12.56 -4.46 4.31
C LYS A 48 11.19 -3.86 4.62
N THR A 49 10.14 -4.34 3.94
CA THR A 49 8.80 -3.79 4.07
C THR A 49 8.02 -4.48 5.19
N SER A 50 7.11 -3.74 5.84
CA SER A 50 6.21 -4.30 6.85
C SER A 50 5.24 -5.33 6.26
N MET A 51 4.82 -5.13 5.01
CA MET A 51 3.98 -6.08 4.26
C MET A 51 4.73 -7.40 4.02
N GLY A 52 5.99 -7.32 3.57
CA GLY A 52 6.84 -8.49 3.37
C GLY A 52 7.06 -9.28 4.66
N LYS A 53 7.28 -8.60 5.79
CA LYS A 53 7.39 -9.25 7.10
C LYS A 53 6.13 -10.01 7.47
N ARG A 54 4.94 -9.41 7.28
CA ARG A 54 3.65 -10.08 7.54
C ARG A 54 3.43 -11.27 6.60
N TRP A 55 3.76 -11.09 5.31
CA TRP A 55 3.63 -12.16 4.32
C TRP A 55 4.54 -13.35 4.65
N LEU A 56 5.82 -13.10 4.98
CA LEU A 56 6.75 -14.15 5.37
C LEU A 56 6.29 -14.88 6.64
N TYR A 57 5.83 -14.12 7.65
CA TYR A 57 5.26 -14.70 8.86
C TYR A 57 4.08 -15.62 8.55
N HIS A 58 3.14 -15.16 7.71
CA HIS A 58 2.01 -15.98 7.28
C HIS A 58 2.45 -17.23 6.50
N LYS A 59 3.45 -17.11 5.63
CA LYS A 59 4.01 -18.23 4.86
C LYS A 59 4.66 -19.29 5.77
N LEU A 60 5.34 -18.86 6.83
CA LEU A 60 5.95 -19.77 7.81
C LEU A 60 4.90 -20.49 8.67
N LEU A 61 3.78 -19.84 8.98
CA LEU A 61 2.70 -20.45 9.74
C LEU A 61 1.85 -21.44 8.90
N ASN A 62 1.79 -21.23 7.60
CA ASN A 62 0.97 -21.99 6.68
C ASN A 62 1.81 -22.49 5.50
N PRO A 63 2.78 -23.40 5.72
CA PRO A 63 3.64 -23.87 4.65
C PRO A 63 2.82 -24.57 3.56
N VAL A 64 3.20 -24.30 2.30
CA VAL A 64 2.59 -24.93 1.13
C VAL A 64 3.20 -26.32 0.93
N THR A 65 2.37 -27.30 0.57
CA THR A 65 2.76 -28.70 0.34
C THR A 65 2.88 -29.06 -1.14
N ASP A 66 2.41 -28.20 -2.04
CA ASP A 66 2.48 -28.43 -3.47
C ASP A 66 3.93 -28.41 -3.99
N HIS A 67 4.39 -29.56 -4.44
CA HIS A 67 5.74 -29.75 -4.99
C HIS A 67 5.99 -28.93 -6.26
N THR A 68 5.01 -28.76 -7.11
CA THR A 68 5.15 -28.03 -8.37
C THR A 68 5.32 -26.55 -8.12
N TYR A 69 4.55 -26.00 -7.21
CA TYR A 69 4.68 -24.65 -6.73
C TYR A 69 6.04 -24.40 -6.07
N LEU A 70 6.46 -25.27 -5.14
CA LEU A 70 7.72 -25.12 -4.41
C LEU A 70 8.93 -25.19 -5.37
N LYS A 71 8.93 -26.07 -6.37
CA LYS A 71 10.00 -26.13 -7.38
C LYS A 71 10.13 -24.83 -8.17
N LYS A 72 9.00 -24.23 -8.56
CA LYS A 72 9.00 -22.92 -9.25
C LYS A 72 9.54 -21.80 -8.35
N GLU A 73 9.11 -21.77 -7.09
CA GLU A 73 9.58 -20.79 -6.10
C GLU A 73 11.09 -20.91 -5.86
N TYR A 74 11.61 -22.13 -5.69
CA TYR A 74 13.05 -22.35 -5.49
C TYR A 74 13.87 -22.02 -6.73
N ALA A 75 13.37 -22.36 -7.92
CA ALA A 75 14.05 -22.03 -9.17
C ALA A 75 14.20 -20.51 -9.35
N ILE A 76 13.13 -19.74 -9.07
CA ILE A 76 13.20 -18.28 -9.17
C ILE A 76 14.11 -17.66 -8.10
N GLN A 77 14.12 -18.22 -6.88
CA GLN A 77 15.02 -17.77 -5.82
C GLN A 77 16.50 -18.03 -6.19
N GLU A 78 16.80 -19.21 -6.74
CA GLU A 78 18.13 -19.54 -7.21
C GLU A 78 18.58 -18.62 -8.34
N TYR A 79 17.68 -18.34 -9.30
CA TYR A 79 17.93 -17.40 -10.38
C TYR A 79 18.25 -15.99 -9.85
N ILE A 80 17.43 -15.46 -8.95
CA ILE A 80 17.64 -14.13 -8.36
C ILE A 80 18.98 -14.05 -7.63
N LEU A 81 19.38 -15.11 -6.93
CA LEU A 81 20.64 -15.12 -6.17
C LEU A 81 21.88 -15.18 -7.06
N LYS A 82 21.77 -15.79 -8.27
CA LYS A 82 22.91 -16.00 -9.16
C LYS A 82 23.05 -14.91 -10.24
N ASP A 83 21.92 -14.54 -10.82
CA ASP A 83 21.88 -13.84 -12.10
C ASP A 83 21.33 -12.40 -12.01
N VAL A 84 20.77 -12.00 -10.86
CA VAL A 84 20.13 -10.70 -10.70
C VAL A 84 20.87 -9.85 -9.67
N GLU A 85 21.18 -8.61 -10.05
CA GLU A 85 21.65 -7.58 -9.09
C GLU A 85 20.47 -7.08 -8.23
N TYR A 86 20.06 -7.89 -7.26
CA TYR A 86 18.91 -7.57 -6.40
C TYR A 86 19.15 -6.42 -5.40
N ASN A 87 20.37 -5.94 -5.25
CA ASN A 87 20.73 -4.89 -4.31
C ASN A 87 19.98 -3.59 -4.57
N GLU A 88 19.79 -3.21 -5.83
CA GLU A 88 19.02 -2.03 -6.20
C GLU A 88 17.54 -2.19 -5.80
N ILE A 89 16.91 -3.31 -6.16
CA ILE A 89 15.53 -3.62 -5.78
C ILE A 89 15.39 -3.64 -4.24
N TYR A 90 16.35 -4.25 -3.55
CA TYR A 90 16.36 -4.32 -2.09
C TYR A 90 16.46 -2.95 -1.43
N SER A 91 17.25 -2.04 -2.00
CA SER A 91 17.33 -0.65 -1.57
C SER A 91 16.02 0.09 -1.77
N LEU A 92 15.44 -0.01 -2.98
CA LEU A 92 14.15 0.61 -3.32
C LEU A 92 13.02 0.13 -2.40
N LEU A 93 12.96 -1.17 -2.10
CA LEU A 93 11.99 -1.73 -1.16
C LEU A 93 12.06 -1.09 0.22
N GLY A 94 13.23 -0.62 0.65
CA GLY A 94 13.39 0.09 1.92
C GLY A 94 12.64 1.42 2.01
N GLY A 95 12.37 2.06 0.87
CA GLY A 95 11.61 3.31 0.77
C GLY A 95 10.09 3.11 0.73
N ILE A 96 9.60 1.88 0.58
CA ILE A 96 8.16 1.62 0.49
C ILE A 96 7.52 1.61 1.88
N THR A 97 6.53 2.47 2.07
CA THR A 97 5.70 2.47 3.27
C THR A 97 4.61 1.40 3.22
N ASP A 98 3.85 1.23 4.31
CA ASP A 98 2.85 0.17 4.43
C ASP A 98 1.57 0.49 3.64
N PHE A 99 1.47 -0.02 2.42
CA PHE A 99 0.30 0.13 1.56
C PHE A 99 -0.98 -0.41 2.19
N GLU A 100 -0.93 -1.52 2.90
CA GLU A 100 -2.13 -2.12 3.50
C GLU A 100 -2.73 -1.21 4.58
N ARG A 101 -1.87 -0.59 5.39
CA ARG A 101 -2.31 0.41 6.37
C ARG A 101 -2.88 1.65 5.71
N LEU A 102 -2.25 2.10 4.63
CA LEU A 102 -2.70 3.26 3.88
C LEU A 102 -4.08 3.00 3.23
N PHE A 103 -4.25 1.87 2.56
CA PHE A 103 -5.55 1.47 2.01
C PHE A 103 -6.64 1.38 3.08
N ARG A 104 -6.28 0.86 4.26
CA ARG A 104 -7.24 0.82 5.37
C ARG A 104 -7.66 2.21 5.82
N LYS A 105 -6.74 3.18 5.90
CA LYS A 105 -7.06 4.58 6.20
C LYS A 105 -7.99 5.17 5.14
N ILE A 106 -7.73 4.91 3.85
CA ILE A 106 -8.57 5.37 2.74
C ILE A 106 -10.00 4.82 2.87
N ILE A 107 -10.16 3.51 3.08
CA ILE A 107 -11.47 2.87 3.24
C ILE A 107 -12.23 3.44 4.45
N LEU A 108 -11.54 3.80 5.51
CA LEU A 108 -12.14 4.36 6.73
C LEU A 108 -12.40 5.87 6.63
N GLY A 109 -12.01 6.54 5.53
CA GLY A 109 -12.11 7.99 5.38
C GLY A 109 -11.22 8.78 6.34
N LYS A 110 -10.15 8.15 6.89
CA LYS A 110 -9.21 8.75 7.85
C LYS A 110 -7.83 8.96 7.23
N VAL A 111 -7.81 9.50 6.03
CA VAL A 111 -6.60 9.80 5.27
C VAL A 111 -6.20 11.25 5.51
N ALA A 112 -4.95 11.48 5.90
CA ALA A 112 -4.36 12.81 5.91
C ALA A 112 -3.77 13.14 4.52
N PRO A 113 -3.63 14.42 4.14
CA PRO A 113 -2.98 14.82 2.89
C PRO A 113 -1.56 14.27 2.75
N SER A 114 -0.78 14.22 3.84
CA SER A 114 0.56 13.61 3.87
C SER A 114 0.55 12.12 3.53
N ASP A 115 -0.50 11.39 3.87
CA ASP A 115 -0.66 9.98 3.49
C ASP A 115 -0.79 9.84 1.95
N LEU A 116 -1.42 10.81 1.27
CA LEU A 116 -1.52 10.84 -0.19
C LEU A 116 -0.17 11.15 -0.85
N SER A 117 0.61 12.07 -0.29
CA SER A 117 1.99 12.32 -0.74
C SER A 117 2.84 11.06 -0.61
N MET A 118 2.79 10.36 0.54
CA MET A 118 3.47 9.07 0.72
C MET A 118 2.99 8.00 -0.28
N LEU A 119 1.70 7.98 -0.61
CA LEU A 119 1.19 7.08 -1.65
C LEU A 119 1.83 7.38 -3.01
N TYR A 120 1.94 8.64 -3.38
CA TYR A 120 2.57 9.05 -4.63
C TYR A 120 4.04 8.63 -4.70
N ASP A 121 4.81 8.85 -3.63
CA ASP A 121 6.21 8.42 -3.54
C ASP A 121 6.35 6.89 -3.65
N ASN A 122 5.49 6.15 -2.97
CA ASN A 122 5.43 4.69 -3.09
C ASN A 122 5.15 4.24 -4.54
N LEU A 123 4.23 4.90 -5.25
CA LEU A 123 3.93 4.58 -6.66
C LEU A 123 5.12 4.88 -7.57
N ASN A 124 5.94 5.89 -7.25
CA ASN A 124 7.19 6.17 -7.96
C ASN A 124 8.18 5.01 -7.78
N ILE A 125 8.38 4.55 -6.54
CA ILE A 125 9.27 3.42 -6.22
C ILE A 125 8.76 2.14 -6.91
N VAL A 126 7.47 1.84 -6.82
CA VAL A 126 6.87 0.68 -7.50
C VAL A 126 7.09 0.75 -9.01
N SER A 127 6.97 1.93 -9.63
CA SER A 127 7.23 2.11 -11.05
C SER A 127 8.70 1.85 -11.42
N GLN A 128 9.64 2.23 -10.55
CA GLN A 128 11.08 1.94 -10.74
C GLN A 128 11.35 0.44 -10.62
N ILE A 129 10.87 -0.21 -9.57
CA ILE A 129 11.00 -1.67 -9.40
C ILE A 129 10.41 -2.41 -10.59
N HIS A 130 9.23 -1.99 -11.06
CA HIS A 130 8.58 -2.62 -12.21
C HIS A 130 9.37 -2.46 -13.52
N LYS A 131 10.06 -1.32 -13.71
CA LYS A 131 10.97 -1.16 -14.86
C LYS A 131 12.15 -2.13 -14.80
N ILE A 132 12.78 -2.27 -13.63
CA ILE A 132 13.90 -3.18 -13.41
C ILE A 132 13.46 -4.63 -13.65
N THR A 133 12.34 -5.04 -13.07
CA THR A 133 11.83 -6.42 -13.19
C THR A 133 11.33 -6.74 -14.60
N ASN A 134 10.81 -5.77 -15.34
CA ASN A 134 10.39 -5.97 -16.74
C ASN A 134 11.54 -6.02 -17.73
N ALA A 135 12.72 -5.52 -17.37
CA ALA A 135 13.92 -5.67 -18.20
C ALA A 135 14.41 -7.13 -18.26
N ASP A 136 14.06 -7.93 -17.28
CA ASP A 136 14.36 -9.34 -17.17
C ASP A 136 13.14 -10.20 -17.53
N ASN A 137 13.24 -11.01 -18.57
CA ASN A 137 12.13 -11.83 -19.05
C ASN A 137 11.65 -12.85 -18.01
N THR A 138 12.57 -13.44 -17.25
CA THR A 138 12.26 -14.46 -16.23
C THR A 138 11.46 -13.84 -15.07
N LEU A 139 11.90 -12.68 -14.58
CA LEU A 139 11.20 -11.95 -13.52
C LEU A 139 9.85 -11.41 -13.99
N LYS A 140 9.78 -10.93 -15.23
CA LYS A 140 8.54 -10.44 -15.84
C LYS A 140 7.49 -11.55 -15.94
N ASP A 141 7.88 -12.73 -16.40
CA ASP A 141 6.97 -13.88 -16.53
C ASP A 141 6.53 -14.41 -15.16
N TYR A 142 7.43 -14.40 -14.17
CA TYR A 142 7.10 -14.80 -12.80
C TYR A 142 6.10 -13.84 -12.13
N LEU A 143 6.34 -12.53 -12.24
CA LEU A 143 5.49 -11.53 -11.61
C LEU A 143 4.14 -11.35 -12.32
N ASN A 144 4.08 -11.62 -13.61
CA ASN A 144 2.87 -11.59 -14.46
C ASN A 144 1.92 -10.43 -14.14
N SER A 145 2.44 -9.21 -14.16
CA SER A 145 1.66 -8.01 -13.81
C SER A 145 1.54 -7.01 -14.99
N PRO A 146 0.86 -7.40 -16.10
CA PRO A 146 0.87 -6.63 -17.35
C PRO A 146 0.25 -5.22 -17.21
N ASN A 147 -0.71 -5.05 -16.31
CA ASN A 147 -1.45 -3.79 -16.15
C ASN A 147 -0.88 -2.87 -15.06
N LEU A 148 0.15 -3.29 -14.33
CA LEU A 148 0.67 -2.54 -13.19
C LEU A 148 1.18 -1.15 -13.60
N SER A 149 1.94 -1.07 -14.70
CA SER A 149 2.48 0.19 -15.21
C SER A 149 1.38 1.19 -15.58
N ASN A 150 0.37 0.73 -16.33
CA ASN A 150 -0.74 1.57 -16.76
C ASN A 150 -1.57 2.05 -15.55
N SER A 151 -1.87 1.15 -14.63
CA SER A 151 -2.64 1.49 -13.43
C SER A 151 -1.91 2.48 -12.52
N THR A 152 -0.62 2.28 -12.28
CA THR A 152 0.19 3.22 -11.49
C THR A 152 0.29 4.58 -12.15
N GLN A 153 0.48 4.63 -13.47
CA GLN A 153 0.55 5.87 -14.23
C GLN A 153 -0.79 6.63 -14.21
N MET A 154 -1.92 5.92 -14.38
CA MET A 154 -3.25 6.55 -14.30
C MET A 154 -3.52 7.18 -12.92
N VAL A 155 -3.17 6.49 -11.84
CA VAL A 155 -3.33 7.02 -10.48
C VAL A 155 -2.46 8.25 -10.29
N LYS A 156 -1.18 8.19 -10.67
CA LYS A 156 -0.25 9.32 -10.58
C LYS A 156 -0.75 10.53 -11.36
N MET A 157 -1.19 10.35 -12.60
CA MET A 157 -1.73 11.45 -13.43
C MET A 157 -2.97 12.10 -12.78
N LYS A 158 -3.86 11.31 -12.16
CA LYS A 158 -5.02 11.86 -11.44
C LYS A 158 -4.56 12.65 -10.21
N MET A 159 -3.59 12.13 -9.45
CA MET A 159 -3.06 12.83 -8.28
C MET A 159 -2.37 14.14 -8.68
N ASP A 160 -1.55 14.15 -9.72
CA ASP A 160 -0.87 15.34 -10.23
C ASP A 160 -1.83 16.45 -10.68
N LYS A 161 -2.98 16.05 -11.25
CA LYS A 161 -4.02 17.00 -11.69
C LYS A 161 -4.84 17.56 -10.53
N SER A 162 -5.06 16.75 -9.49
CA SER A 162 -6.05 17.06 -8.45
C SER A 162 -5.41 17.58 -7.17
N ILE A 163 -4.15 17.24 -6.87
CA ILE A 163 -3.53 17.48 -5.57
C ILE A 163 -2.22 18.24 -5.73
N ASN A 164 -2.01 19.22 -4.85
CA ASN A 164 -0.70 19.84 -4.68
C ASN A 164 0.12 19.02 -3.66
N LEU A 165 0.95 18.11 -4.17
CA LEU A 165 1.70 17.14 -3.36
C LEU A 165 2.70 17.81 -2.39
N SER A 166 3.29 18.94 -2.76
CA SER A 166 4.23 19.67 -1.88
C SER A 166 3.52 20.22 -0.66
N ILE A 167 2.32 20.77 -0.83
CA ILE A 167 1.50 21.25 0.29
C ILE A 167 0.92 20.07 1.08
N ALA A 168 0.44 19.04 0.37
CA ALA A 168 -0.13 17.83 0.99
C ALA A 168 0.88 17.16 1.94
N SER A 169 2.17 17.13 1.61
CA SER A 169 3.21 16.52 2.45
C SER A 169 3.36 17.17 3.82
N THR A 170 3.00 18.46 3.97
CA THR A 170 3.12 19.21 5.22
C THR A 170 1.93 19.03 6.16
N ILE A 171 0.79 18.52 5.66
CA ILE A 171 -0.47 18.41 6.42
C ILE A 171 -0.65 16.97 6.90
N SER A 172 -0.42 16.73 8.19
CA SER A 172 -0.49 15.39 8.81
C SER A 172 -1.77 15.10 9.58
N CYS A 173 -2.67 16.11 9.74
CA CYS A 173 -3.95 15.94 10.42
C CYS A 173 -5.06 15.54 9.44
N CYS A 174 -6.13 14.92 9.97
CA CYS A 174 -7.32 14.57 9.16
C CYS A 174 -8.32 15.73 9.08
N ASP A 175 -8.25 16.68 10.02
CA ASP A 175 -9.07 17.89 10.04
C ASP A 175 -8.28 19.01 9.35
N PHE A 176 -8.50 19.18 8.07
CA PHE A 176 -7.83 20.17 7.24
C PHE A 176 -8.79 20.80 6.25
N ASP A 177 -8.51 22.05 5.87
CA ASP A 177 -9.22 22.71 4.79
C ASP A 177 -8.88 22.08 3.45
N GLN A 178 -9.85 21.43 2.81
CA GLN A 178 -9.66 20.73 1.54
C GLN A 178 -9.19 21.65 0.41
N ASN A 179 -9.51 22.94 0.48
CA ASN A 179 -9.16 23.92 -0.55
C ASN A 179 -7.66 24.19 -0.64
N ILE A 180 -6.89 23.92 0.42
CA ILE A 180 -5.46 24.25 0.49
C ILE A 180 -4.63 23.36 -0.46
N PHE A 181 -4.99 22.09 -0.66
CA PHE A 181 -4.17 21.14 -1.41
C PHE A 181 -4.79 20.66 -2.73
N ILE A 182 -6.04 21.04 -3.03
CA ILE A 182 -6.68 20.71 -4.30
C ILE A 182 -6.17 21.65 -5.39
N ARG A 183 -5.67 21.05 -6.48
CA ARG A 183 -5.10 21.79 -7.62
C ARG A 183 -6.14 22.31 -8.62
N ASN A 184 -7.37 21.86 -8.57
CA ASN A 184 -8.35 22.13 -9.62
C ASN A 184 -8.88 23.57 -9.50
N LEU A 185 -8.10 24.50 -10.03
CA LEU A 185 -8.38 25.94 -10.07
C LEU A 185 -9.74 26.29 -10.70
N GLN A 186 -10.24 25.47 -11.63
CA GLN A 186 -11.53 25.71 -12.27
C GLN A 186 -12.70 25.32 -11.37
N GLU A 187 -12.59 24.19 -10.62
CA GLU A 187 -13.61 23.83 -9.64
C GLU A 187 -13.54 24.73 -8.41
N LYS A 188 -12.34 25.14 -8.00
CA LYS A 188 -12.16 26.10 -6.93
C LYS A 188 -12.80 27.46 -7.29
N LYS A 189 -12.57 27.99 -8.49
CA LYS A 189 -13.24 29.22 -8.96
C LYS A 189 -14.76 29.07 -8.96
N ARG A 190 -15.30 27.93 -9.41
CA ARG A 190 -16.76 27.71 -9.38
C ARG A 190 -17.34 27.64 -7.97
N LEU A 191 -16.59 27.05 -7.03
CA LEU A 191 -16.98 27.03 -5.62
C LEU A 191 -16.87 28.43 -4.99
N ASP A 192 -15.76 29.12 -5.20
CA ASP A 192 -15.54 30.48 -4.72
C ASP A 192 -16.59 31.45 -5.31
N ASP A 193 -16.91 31.34 -6.60
CA ASP A 193 -17.95 32.12 -7.26
C ASP A 193 -19.35 31.79 -6.70
N ALA A 194 -19.66 30.53 -6.44
CA ALA A 194 -20.92 30.09 -5.84
C ALA A 194 -21.06 30.52 -4.37
N GLU A 195 -19.99 30.46 -3.59
CA GLU A 195 -19.95 30.98 -2.22
C GLU A 195 -20.13 32.50 -2.20
N TYR A 196 -19.47 33.20 -3.12
CA TYR A 196 -19.64 34.65 -3.24
C TYR A 196 -21.09 35.05 -3.60
N GLU A 197 -21.71 34.39 -4.58
CA GLU A 197 -23.11 34.59 -4.93
C GLU A 197 -24.05 34.25 -3.77
N TYR A 198 -23.73 33.19 -3.01
CA TYR A 198 -24.52 32.79 -1.84
C TYR A 198 -24.46 33.87 -0.73
N MET A 199 -23.25 34.36 -0.43
CA MET A 199 -23.02 35.41 0.55
C MET A 199 -23.70 36.73 0.11
N GLU A 200 -23.66 37.09 -1.17
CA GLU A 200 -24.35 38.26 -1.68
C GLU A 200 -25.89 38.14 -1.51
N LYS A 201 -26.46 36.95 -1.75
CA LYS A 201 -27.89 36.67 -1.52
C LYS A 201 -28.25 36.77 -0.04
N ILE A 202 -27.41 36.23 0.87
CA ILE A 202 -27.62 36.38 2.32
C ILE A 202 -27.60 37.85 2.72
N ASN A 203 -26.62 38.61 2.30
CA ASN A 203 -26.52 40.03 2.64
C ASN A 203 -27.71 40.84 2.12
N ARG A 204 -28.23 40.50 0.93
CA ARG A 204 -29.48 41.12 0.42
C ARG A 204 -30.69 40.74 1.28
N LEU A 205 -30.83 39.52 1.74
CA LEU A 205 -31.90 39.07 2.61
C LEU A 205 -31.83 39.74 4.00
N GLU A 206 -30.62 39.88 4.54
CA GLU A 206 -30.44 40.61 5.81
C GLU A 206 -30.78 42.09 5.70
N ALA A 207 -30.40 42.73 4.59
CA ALA A 207 -30.78 44.12 4.32
C ALA A 207 -32.32 44.29 4.23
N ILE A 208 -33.01 43.37 3.57
CA ILE A 208 -34.49 43.37 3.51
C ILE A 208 -35.10 43.18 4.91
N ARG A 209 -34.51 42.29 5.72
CA ARG A 209 -34.98 42.03 7.09
C ARG A 209 -34.82 43.25 8.02
N GLN A 210 -33.84 44.12 7.74
CA GLN A 210 -33.65 45.36 8.52
C GLN A 210 -34.63 46.48 8.11
N PHE A 211 -35.27 46.35 6.93
CA PHE A 211 -36.25 47.31 6.42
C PHE A 211 -37.71 46.92 6.75
N LEU A 212 -37.97 45.73 7.26
CA LEU A 212 -39.26 45.24 7.75
C LEU A 212 -39.31 45.32 9.27
#